data_5b14a4cc93b6b3fad7dca97715a53bf2
#
_entry.id   5b14a4cc93b6b3fad7dca97715a53bf2
#
_cell.length_a   1.000
_cell.length_b   1.000
_cell.length_c   1.000
_cell.angle_alpha   90.00
_cell.angle_beta   90.00
_cell.angle_gamma   90.00
#
_symmetry.space_group_name_H-M   'P 1'
#
loop_
_entity.id
_entity.type
_entity.pdbx_description
1 polymer ?
#
loop_
_entity_poly.entity_id
_entity_poly.type
_entity_poly.pdbx_seq_one_letter_code
_entity_poly.pdbx_strand_id
1 'polypeptide(L)'
;MTPGASERKLRIAFVAYRGNMNSGGQGIYLWFLAREMARMGHDVHVLVGPPYPDAMPWAEVERFPNQQFWAKWVLEQYDQIVPEEDPLQVLRPLDFYELAASRIGFLPEPFAFSVRAFRRMADLLRAGRQFDIVHDVQCLGYGLLGMKAMGLPVVTTVHHPLTVDRRASFVRDETFKDAVGTMKFYPIGMQAFVARRLDTVFTSSEVSGRQIVQDFGVRPERLRNVRNGLDIELFSPDPKVAKSDANLLTVGRSTDPNKGIRTLIRSLAKLPEHVTLTLVDDDSPDNQVRDWAREVGVLGRLRLTGRVESDELVRLYREAAVVVVPSRYEGFGLPAVEAMACGTPVVATRAGALTEVLSLTEGGVLAERDDPDSIARGVRTLLENTEARAMMAKRGRERVLETLSWPRVAAATADVYQEVVDRNRGARRRRV
;
A
#
# COMPACT_ATOMS: atom_id res chain seq x y z
N MET A 1 -14.77 -3.44 -28.75
CA MET A 1 -15.34 -3.84 -27.45
C MET A 1 -16.78 -3.41 -27.43
N THR A 2 -17.71 -4.35 -27.45
CA THR A 2 -19.17 -4.12 -27.49
C THR A 2 -19.63 -3.55 -26.15
N PRO A 3 -20.33 -2.42 -26.09
CA PRO A 3 -20.98 -1.93 -24.89
C PRO A 3 -22.34 -2.64 -24.78
N GLY A 4 -22.51 -3.48 -23.76
CA GLY A 4 -23.83 -4.11 -23.61
C GLY A 4 -23.88 -5.36 -22.73
N ALA A 5 -23.30 -5.32 -21.53
CA ALA A 5 -23.85 -6.06 -20.42
C ALA A 5 -24.24 -5.02 -19.38
N SER A 6 -25.52 -4.89 -19.06
CA SER A 6 -26.02 -4.10 -17.94
C SER A 6 -25.25 -4.52 -16.71
N GLU A 7 -24.26 -3.72 -16.29
CA GLU A 7 -23.44 -4.00 -15.09
C GLU A 7 -24.39 -4.09 -13.91
N ARG A 8 -24.50 -5.30 -13.40
CA ARG A 8 -25.39 -5.56 -12.27
C ARG A 8 -24.85 -4.82 -11.05
N LYS A 9 -25.68 -3.98 -10.44
CA LYS A 9 -25.37 -3.35 -9.16
C LYS A 9 -25.13 -4.41 -8.10
N LEU A 10 -23.97 -4.37 -7.44
CA LEU A 10 -23.58 -5.25 -6.36
C LEU A 10 -23.67 -4.54 -5.01
N ARG A 11 -23.97 -5.30 -3.96
CA ARG A 11 -23.89 -4.88 -2.56
C ARG A 11 -22.56 -5.40 -2.02
N ILE A 12 -21.62 -4.49 -1.83
CA ILE A 12 -20.22 -4.77 -1.53
C ILE A 12 -19.96 -4.44 -0.06
N ALA A 13 -19.45 -5.40 0.72
CA ALA A 13 -18.93 -5.12 2.05
C ALA A 13 -17.39 -5.10 2.01
N PHE A 14 -16.79 -3.94 2.31
CA PHE A 14 -15.36 -3.83 2.55
C PHE A 14 -15.05 -4.11 4.03
N VAL A 15 -13.96 -4.84 4.27
CA VAL A 15 -13.49 -5.20 5.61
C VAL A 15 -12.03 -4.80 5.73
N ALA A 16 -11.70 -3.85 6.59
CA ALA A 16 -10.34 -3.34 6.74
C ALA A 16 -9.99 -3.10 8.22
N TYR A 17 -8.96 -3.74 8.73
CA TYR A 17 -8.57 -3.59 10.13
C TYR A 17 -7.87 -2.25 10.42
N ARG A 18 -7.43 -1.53 9.38
CA ARG A 18 -6.87 -0.17 9.42
C ARG A 18 -7.36 0.59 8.20
N GLY A 19 -7.90 1.78 8.39
CA GLY A 19 -8.56 2.54 7.33
C GLY A 19 -7.97 3.92 7.02
N ASN A 20 -7.04 4.44 7.82
CA ASN A 20 -6.58 5.81 7.63
C ASN A 20 -5.70 5.98 6.38
N MET A 21 -5.72 7.22 5.84
CA MET A 21 -4.98 7.58 4.64
C MET A 21 -3.47 7.77 4.88
N ASN A 22 -3.03 7.88 6.15
CA ASN A 22 -1.67 8.29 6.52
C ASN A 22 -0.77 7.13 6.99
N SER A 23 -1.29 5.94 7.21
CA SER A 23 -0.55 4.78 7.74
C SER A 23 -0.32 3.66 6.71
N GLY A 24 0.05 4.03 5.49
CA GLY A 24 0.35 3.08 4.42
C GLY A 24 -0.76 2.98 3.37
N GLY A 25 -0.49 2.22 2.31
CA GLY A 25 -1.34 2.17 1.12
C GLY A 25 -2.73 1.52 1.31
N GLN A 26 -2.97 0.81 2.42
CA GLN A 26 -4.23 0.09 2.65
C GLN A 26 -5.44 1.01 2.79
N GLY A 27 -5.31 2.08 3.59
CA GLY A 27 -6.38 3.06 3.78
C GLY A 27 -6.68 3.85 2.51
N ILE A 28 -5.63 4.26 1.78
CA ILE A 28 -5.76 4.91 0.48
C ILE A 28 -6.50 3.99 -0.50
N TYR A 29 -6.09 2.73 -0.59
CA TYR A 29 -6.74 1.74 -1.44
C TYR A 29 -8.21 1.56 -1.09
N LEU A 30 -8.54 1.36 0.19
CA LEU A 30 -9.92 1.24 0.66
C LEU A 30 -10.75 2.44 0.26
N TRP A 31 -10.27 3.64 0.58
CA TRP A 31 -11.03 4.88 0.40
C TRP A 31 -11.36 5.12 -1.08
N PHE A 32 -10.36 5.06 -1.94
CA PHE A 32 -10.55 5.31 -3.37
C PHE A 32 -11.34 4.21 -4.07
N LEU A 33 -11.07 2.94 -3.77
CA LEU A 33 -11.81 1.84 -4.38
C LEU A 33 -13.28 1.88 -3.96
N ALA A 34 -13.58 2.11 -2.68
CA ALA A 34 -14.94 2.25 -2.19
C ALA A 34 -15.68 3.43 -2.86
N ARG A 35 -14.99 4.59 -3.04
CA ARG A 35 -15.52 5.75 -3.75
C ARG A 35 -15.89 5.41 -5.20
N GLU A 36 -14.98 4.79 -5.93
CA GLU A 36 -15.24 4.46 -7.33
C GLU A 36 -16.33 3.39 -7.48
N MET A 37 -16.38 2.40 -6.60
CA MET A 37 -17.47 1.42 -6.58
C MET A 37 -18.83 2.10 -6.36
N ALA A 38 -18.89 3.06 -5.44
CA ALA A 38 -20.12 3.85 -5.23
C ALA A 38 -20.46 4.73 -6.46
N ARG A 39 -19.46 5.35 -7.11
CA ARG A 39 -19.64 6.11 -8.37
C ARG A 39 -20.17 5.24 -9.52
N MET A 40 -19.79 3.97 -9.57
CA MET A 40 -20.32 2.98 -10.51
C MET A 40 -21.74 2.53 -10.15
N GLY A 41 -22.28 2.99 -9.02
CA GLY A 41 -23.66 2.72 -8.57
C GLY A 41 -23.82 1.45 -7.75
N HIS A 42 -22.71 0.86 -7.26
CA HIS A 42 -22.77 -0.23 -6.30
C HIS A 42 -23.19 0.28 -4.91
N ASP A 43 -23.83 -0.58 -4.11
CA ASP A 43 -24.12 -0.32 -2.69
C ASP A 43 -22.89 -0.70 -1.87
N VAL A 44 -22.27 0.27 -1.20
CA VAL A 44 -20.99 0.11 -0.50
C VAL A 44 -21.17 0.23 1.00
N HIS A 45 -20.80 -0.81 1.72
CA HIS A 45 -20.76 -0.89 3.17
C HIS A 45 -19.33 -1.15 3.64
N VAL A 46 -18.83 -0.38 4.61
CA VAL A 46 -17.44 -0.47 5.08
C VAL A 46 -17.39 -0.81 6.56
N LEU A 47 -16.79 -1.95 6.89
CA LEU A 47 -16.49 -2.38 8.25
C LEU A 47 -15.00 -2.08 8.52
N VAL A 48 -14.70 -1.13 9.40
CA VAL A 48 -13.32 -0.64 9.54
C VAL A 48 -12.87 -0.49 10.99
N GLY A 49 -11.62 -0.92 11.24
CA GLY A 49 -10.91 -0.71 12.50
C GLY A 49 -10.04 0.57 12.47
N PRO A 50 -9.57 1.00 13.65
CA PRO A 50 -8.69 2.16 13.77
C PRO A 50 -7.25 1.86 13.28
N PRO A 51 -6.52 2.90 12.80
CA PRO A 51 -6.99 4.28 12.64
C PRO A 51 -8.03 4.37 11.54
N TYR A 52 -9.07 5.18 11.76
CA TYR A 52 -10.22 5.25 10.85
C TYR A 52 -9.90 6.07 9.59
N PRO A 53 -10.60 5.79 8.47
CA PRO A 53 -10.47 6.58 7.26
C PRO A 53 -11.11 7.96 7.39
N ASP A 54 -10.76 8.83 6.46
CA ASP A 54 -11.48 10.08 6.24
C ASP A 54 -12.95 9.81 5.91
N ALA A 55 -13.79 10.87 5.94
CA ALA A 55 -15.21 10.73 5.68
C ALA A 55 -15.50 10.09 4.31
N MET A 56 -16.43 9.14 4.29
CA MET A 56 -16.90 8.44 3.11
C MET A 56 -18.42 8.65 2.94
N PRO A 57 -18.86 9.84 2.50
CA PRO A 57 -20.32 10.17 2.43
C PRO A 57 -21.08 9.32 1.40
N TRP A 58 -20.40 8.58 0.56
CA TRP A 58 -20.95 7.67 -0.45
C TRP A 58 -21.11 6.23 0.04
N ALA A 59 -20.71 5.90 1.28
CA ALA A 59 -20.75 4.55 1.84
C ALA A 59 -21.34 4.55 3.24
N GLU A 60 -21.95 3.44 3.62
CA GLU A 60 -22.31 3.18 5.01
C GLU A 60 -21.06 2.69 5.75
N VAL A 61 -20.59 3.42 6.75
CA VAL A 61 -19.33 3.13 7.45
C VAL A 61 -19.58 2.74 8.91
N GLU A 62 -19.24 1.52 9.26
CA GLU A 62 -19.25 1.05 10.65
C GLU A 62 -17.83 0.98 11.21
N ARG A 63 -17.59 1.73 12.29
CA ARG A 63 -16.29 1.83 12.98
C ARG A 63 -16.24 0.85 14.15
N PHE A 64 -15.25 -0.04 14.13
CA PHE A 64 -15.03 -1.00 15.21
C PHE A 64 -13.91 -0.52 16.11
N PRO A 65 -14.13 -0.37 17.41
CA PRO A 65 -13.05 -0.06 18.33
C PRO A 65 -12.08 -1.26 18.39
N ASN A 66 -10.80 -0.98 18.49
CA ASN A 66 -9.82 -1.88 19.04
C ASN A 66 -9.00 -1.10 20.08
N GLN A 67 -8.33 -1.79 20.97
CA GLN A 67 -7.61 -1.15 22.05
C GLN A 67 -6.25 -0.61 21.62
N GLN A 68 -5.76 -0.96 20.43
CA GLN A 68 -4.44 -0.57 19.93
C GLN A 68 -3.31 -0.83 20.96
N PHE A 69 -3.41 -1.88 21.74
CA PHE A 69 -2.47 -2.17 22.83
C PHE A 69 -1.01 -2.21 22.37
N TRP A 70 -0.76 -2.71 21.15
CA TRP A 70 0.59 -2.69 20.59
C TRP A 70 1.14 -1.27 20.43
N ALA A 71 0.35 -0.36 19.87
CA ALA A 71 0.77 1.04 19.71
C ALA A 71 1.00 1.71 21.08
N LYS A 72 0.13 1.48 22.05
CA LYS A 72 0.27 1.98 23.41
C LYS A 72 1.54 1.46 24.09
N TRP A 73 1.90 0.18 23.90
CA TRP A 73 3.15 -0.38 24.38
C TRP A 73 4.38 0.27 23.76
N VAL A 74 4.40 0.42 22.45
CA VAL A 74 5.53 1.00 21.71
C VAL A 74 5.73 2.47 22.05
N LEU A 75 4.62 3.19 22.30
CA LEU A 75 4.63 4.61 22.68
C LEU A 75 4.74 4.84 24.19
N GLU A 76 4.94 3.78 24.98
CA GLU A 76 5.04 3.83 26.46
C GLU A 76 3.83 4.46 27.17
N GLN A 77 2.65 4.41 26.54
CA GLN A 77 1.38 4.93 27.07
C GLN A 77 0.70 3.89 27.96
N TYR A 78 1.36 3.46 29.01
CA TYR A 78 0.91 2.36 29.88
C TYR A 78 -0.33 2.73 30.70
N ASP A 79 -0.51 4.00 31.02
CA ASP A 79 -1.68 4.57 31.69
C ASP A 79 -2.97 4.43 30.86
N GLN A 80 -2.86 4.37 29.52
CA GLN A 80 -3.98 4.25 28.61
C GLN A 80 -4.36 2.78 28.29
N ILE A 81 -3.69 1.80 28.89
CA ILE A 81 -3.97 0.37 28.60
C ILE A 81 -5.33 -0.05 29.15
N VAL A 82 -5.70 0.47 30.34
CA VAL A 82 -7.00 0.23 30.93
C VAL A 82 -7.89 1.45 30.65
N PRO A 83 -9.02 1.30 29.93
CA PRO A 83 -9.92 2.42 29.68
C PRO A 83 -10.52 2.98 30.97
N GLU A 84 -10.47 4.30 31.16
CA GLU A 84 -11.01 4.95 32.36
C GLU A 84 -12.53 4.80 32.45
N GLU A 85 -13.25 4.88 31.31
CA GLU A 85 -14.72 4.84 31.27
C GLU A 85 -15.28 3.43 31.54
N ASP A 86 -14.59 2.38 31.09
CA ASP A 86 -14.99 0.98 31.31
C ASP A 86 -13.75 0.09 31.57
N PRO A 87 -13.21 0.11 32.79
CA PRO A 87 -12.02 -0.70 33.13
C PRO A 87 -12.20 -2.20 32.94
N LEU A 88 -13.44 -2.70 33.06
CA LEU A 88 -13.75 -4.12 32.89
C LEU A 88 -13.79 -4.53 31.40
N GLN A 89 -13.76 -3.59 30.47
CA GLN A 89 -13.74 -3.88 29.03
C GLN A 89 -12.57 -4.82 28.66
N VAL A 90 -11.40 -4.65 29.29
CA VAL A 90 -10.21 -5.49 29.03
C VAL A 90 -10.44 -6.97 29.35
N LEU A 91 -11.46 -7.30 30.15
CA LEU A 91 -11.84 -8.69 30.47
C LEU A 91 -12.76 -9.34 29.41
N ARG A 92 -13.28 -8.57 28.46
CA ARG A 92 -14.05 -9.14 27.36
C ARG A 92 -13.15 -10.04 26.52
N PRO A 93 -13.61 -11.19 26.04
CA PRO A 93 -12.73 -12.23 25.47
C PRO A 93 -11.80 -11.74 24.35
N LEU A 94 -12.27 -10.86 23.45
CA LEU A 94 -11.42 -10.32 22.36
C LEU A 94 -10.46 -9.22 22.82
N ASP A 95 -10.89 -8.37 23.76
CA ASP A 95 -10.05 -7.32 24.32
C ASP A 95 -8.95 -7.92 25.20
N PHE A 96 -9.29 -8.94 26.00
CA PHE A 96 -8.30 -9.72 26.75
C PHE A 96 -7.31 -10.44 25.83
N TYR A 97 -7.77 -11.03 24.72
CA TYR A 97 -6.88 -11.62 23.73
C TYR A 97 -5.93 -10.57 23.15
N GLU A 98 -6.43 -9.37 22.78
CA GLU A 98 -5.60 -8.31 22.22
C GLU A 98 -4.52 -7.86 23.22
N LEU A 99 -4.87 -7.71 24.50
CA LEU A 99 -3.93 -7.37 25.55
C LEU A 99 -2.87 -8.47 25.75
N ALA A 100 -3.29 -9.72 25.90
CA ALA A 100 -2.41 -10.85 26.14
C ALA A 100 -1.46 -11.09 24.95
N ALA A 101 -1.98 -11.06 23.72
CA ALA A 101 -1.18 -11.24 22.51
C ALA A 101 -0.16 -10.12 22.31
N SER A 102 -0.54 -8.87 22.54
CA SER A 102 0.38 -7.72 22.49
C SER A 102 1.51 -7.85 23.51
N ARG A 103 1.18 -8.32 24.72
CA ARG A 103 2.13 -8.50 25.82
C ARG A 103 3.25 -9.50 25.50
N ILE A 104 2.92 -10.54 24.73
CA ILE A 104 3.89 -11.56 24.31
C ILE A 104 4.49 -11.31 22.91
N GLY A 105 4.23 -10.14 22.33
CA GLY A 105 4.84 -9.66 21.09
C GLY A 105 4.15 -10.13 19.80
N PHE A 106 2.86 -10.55 19.86
CA PHE A 106 2.07 -10.82 18.66
C PHE A 106 1.27 -9.59 18.21
N LEU A 107 1.05 -9.48 16.90
CA LEU A 107 0.14 -8.50 16.32
C LEU A 107 -1.31 -9.04 16.38
N PRO A 108 -2.16 -8.57 17.32
CA PRO A 108 -3.47 -9.17 17.56
C PRO A 108 -4.58 -8.64 16.65
N GLU A 109 -4.43 -7.42 16.12
CA GLU A 109 -5.49 -6.67 15.46
C GLU A 109 -6.14 -7.44 14.30
N PRO A 110 -5.40 -8.08 13.38
CA PRO A 110 -6.02 -8.76 12.25
C PRO A 110 -6.99 -9.89 12.68
N PHE A 111 -6.62 -10.65 13.72
CA PHE A 111 -7.50 -11.70 14.26
C PHE A 111 -8.73 -11.09 14.94
N ALA A 112 -8.53 -10.25 15.95
CA ALA A 112 -9.60 -9.71 16.77
C ALA A 112 -10.60 -8.90 15.93
N PHE A 113 -10.11 -8.02 15.04
CA PHE A 113 -10.94 -7.27 14.13
C PHE A 113 -11.77 -8.19 13.22
N SER A 114 -11.16 -9.19 12.60
CA SER A 114 -11.89 -10.11 11.71
C SER A 114 -13.02 -10.83 12.40
N VAL A 115 -12.86 -11.20 13.70
CA VAL A 115 -13.92 -11.83 14.49
C VAL A 115 -15.02 -10.84 14.83
N ARG A 116 -14.71 -9.58 15.18
CA ARG A 116 -15.71 -8.53 15.39
C ARG A 116 -16.51 -8.27 14.11
N ALA A 117 -15.82 -8.10 12.97
CA ALA A 117 -16.44 -7.91 11.67
C ALA A 117 -17.33 -9.11 11.27
N PHE A 118 -16.89 -10.34 11.52
CA PHE A 118 -17.70 -11.55 11.29
C PHE A 118 -18.99 -11.55 12.13
N ARG A 119 -18.90 -11.26 13.44
CA ARG A 119 -20.08 -11.19 14.31
C ARG A 119 -21.07 -10.14 13.79
N ARG A 120 -20.58 -8.95 13.47
CA ARG A 120 -21.41 -7.87 12.94
C ARG A 120 -22.04 -8.25 11.59
N MET A 121 -21.29 -8.87 10.70
CA MET A 121 -21.82 -9.38 9.43
C MET A 121 -22.97 -10.38 9.65
N ALA A 122 -22.82 -11.28 10.62
CA ALA A 122 -23.89 -12.23 10.97
C ALA A 122 -25.14 -11.51 11.51
N ASP A 123 -24.97 -10.43 12.30
CA ASP A 123 -26.09 -9.62 12.79
C ASP A 123 -26.80 -8.87 11.64
N LEU A 124 -26.03 -8.27 10.73
CA LEU A 124 -26.57 -7.60 9.55
C LEU A 124 -27.40 -8.56 8.67
N LEU A 125 -26.87 -9.76 8.43
CA LEU A 125 -27.58 -10.78 7.64
C LEU A 125 -28.87 -11.25 8.34
N ARG A 126 -28.84 -11.44 9.67
CA ARG A 126 -30.04 -11.78 10.46
C ARG A 126 -31.09 -10.64 10.45
N ALA A 127 -30.63 -9.39 10.40
CA ALA A 127 -31.50 -8.24 10.25
C ALA A 127 -32.05 -8.05 8.81
N GLY A 128 -31.75 -8.96 7.88
CA GLY A 128 -32.24 -8.93 6.50
C GLY A 128 -31.35 -8.15 5.50
N ARG A 129 -30.24 -7.57 5.97
CA ARG A 129 -29.27 -6.93 5.06
C ARG A 129 -28.65 -8.01 4.17
N GLN A 130 -28.42 -7.71 2.91
CA GLN A 130 -27.86 -8.66 1.95
C GLN A 130 -26.57 -8.11 1.36
N PHE A 131 -25.60 -8.99 1.17
CA PHE A 131 -24.34 -8.68 0.50
C PHE A 131 -24.10 -9.68 -0.63
N ASP A 132 -23.60 -9.19 -1.76
CA ASP A 132 -23.23 -10.02 -2.91
C ASP A 132 -21.78 -10.49 -2.81
N ILE A 133 -20.91 -9.67 -2.19
CA ILE A 133 -19.47 -9.97 -2.02
C ILE A 133 -18.90 -9.25 -0.81
N VAL A 134 -17.90 -9.85 -0.18
CA VAL A 134 -17.06 -9.25 0.87
C VAL A 134 -15.65 -9.09 0.32
N HIS A 135 -15.10 -7.89 0.41
CA HIS A 135 -13.72 -7.60 0.05
C HIS A 135 -12.90 -7.22 1.29
N ASP A 136 -11.99 -8.08 1.66
CA ASP A 136 -11.01 -7.86 2.72
C ASP A 136 -9.80 -7.07 2.21
N VAL A 137 -9.42 -6.01 2.93
CA VAL A 137 -8.22 -5.23 2.62
C VAL A 137 -7.09 -5.67 3.55
N GLN A 138 -6.45 -6.77 3.17
CA GLN A 138 -5.26 -7.37 3.80
C GLN A 138 -5.36 -7.65 5.31
N CYS A 139 -6.56 -7.85 5.87
CA CYS A 139 -6.71 -8.31 7.23
C CYS A 139 -6.32 -9.78 7.36
N LEU A 140 -6.90 -10.63 6.48
CA LEU A 140 -6.64 -12.07 6.40
C LEU A 140 -6.82 -12.81 7.74
N GLY A 141 -7.77 -12.36 8.56
CA GLY A 141 -8.12 -13.00 9.83
C GLY A 141 -9.17 -14.12 9.68
N TYR A 142 -9.25 -15.01 10.65
CA TYR A 142 -10.14 -16.18 10.61
C TYR A 142 -11.63 -15.85 10.49
N GLY A 143 -12.07 -14.66 10.93
CA GLY A 143 -13.46 -14.21 10.76
C GLY A 143 -13.94 -14.21 9.31
N LEU A 144 -13.04 -14.01 8.34
CA LEU A 144 -13.36 -14.08 6.91
C LEU A 144 -13.81 -15.48 6.47
N LEU A 145 -13.25 -16.53 7.07
CA LEU A 145 -13.69 -17.92 6.83
C LEU A 145 -15.09 -18.16 7.39
N GLY A 146 -15.43 -17.52 8.52
CA GLY A 146 -16.78 -17.51 9.06
C GLY A 146 -17.77 -16.86 8.10
N MET A 147 -17.44 -15.69 7.53
CA MET A 147 -18.27 -15.02 6.51
C MET A 147 -18.46 -15.90 5.28
N LYS A 148 -17.40 -16.58 4.83
CA LYS A 148 -17.48 -17.54 3.73
C LYS A 148 -18.37 -18.75 4.07
N ALA A 149 -18.30 -19.26 5.29
CA ALA A 149 -19.16 -20.37 5.75
C ALA A 149 -20.65 -20.00 5.80
N MET A 150 -20.98 -18.72 6.03
CA MET A 150 -22.35 -18.20 5.87
C MET A 150 -22.79 -18.09 4.40
N GLY A 151 -21.90 -18.45 3.48
CA GLY A 151 -22.16 -18.49 2.04
C GLY A 151 -21.87 -17.17 1.32
N LEU A 152 -21.24 -16.20 1.94
CA LEU A 152 -20.80 -15.01 1.23
C LEU A 152 -19.56 -15.33 0.37
N PRO A 153 -19.49 -14.86 -0.89
CA PRO A 153 -18.24 -14.79 -1.61
C PRO A 153 -17.28 -13.85 -0.91
N VAL A 154 -16.06 -14.30 -0.62
CA VAL A 154 -15.04 -13.50 0.09
C VAL A 154 -13.78 -13.43 -0.74
N VAL A 155 -13.37 -12.21 -1.06
CA VAL A 155 -12.11 -11.89 -1.75
C VAL A 155 -11.22 -11.05 -0.84
N THR A 156 -9.92 -10.99 -1.13
CA THR A 156 -8.97 -10.17 -0.38
C THR A 156 -7.99 -9.49 -1.32
N THR A 157 -7.55 -8.27 -0.98
CA THR A 157 -6.37 -7.66 -1.58
C THR A 157 -5.17 -7.85 -0.68
N VAL A 158 -4.08 -8.35 -1.24
CA VAL A 158 -2.77 -8.46 -0.60
C VAL A 158 -1.78 -7.60 -1.38
N HIS A 159 -1.44 -6.44 -0.84
CA HIS A 159 -0.51 -5.50 -1.48
C HIS A 159 0.90 -6.08 -1.55
N HIS A 160 1.33 -6.69 -0.45
CA HIS A 160 2.52 -7.55 -0.38
C HIS A 160 2.37 -8.51 0.82
N PRO A 161 2.91 -9.72 0.76
CA PRO A 161 2.84 -10.63 1.89
C PRO A 161 3.72 -10.15 3.03
N LEU A 162 3.25 -10.25 4.29
CA LEU A 162 4.02 -9.85 5.48
C LEU A 162 5.34 -10.62 5.66
N THR A 163 5.57 -11.68 4.90
CA THR A 163 6.86 -12.38 4.80
C THR A 163 7.96 -11.46 4.32
N VAL A 164 7.65 -10.48 3.46
CA VAL A 164 8.60 -9.47 2.97
C VAL A 164 9.05 -8.57 4.11
N ASP A 165 8.07 -8.04 4.88
CA ASP A 165 8.36 -7.18 6.04
C ASP A 165 9.14 -7.93 7.10
N ARG A 166 8.78 -9.19 7.37
CA ARG A 166 9.51 -10.05 8.30
C ARG A 166 10.96 -10.28 7.85
N ARG A 167 11.21 -10.57 6.57
CA ARG A 167 12.56 -10.72 6.04
C ARG A 167 13.38 -9.44 6.20
N ALA A 168 12.78 -8.27 5.92
CA ALA A 168 13.43 -6.98 6.10
C ALA A 168 13.72 -6.68 7.58
N SER A 169 12.84 -7.09 8.50
CA SER A 169 13.06 -6.96 9.94
C SER A 169 14.20 -7.84 10.42
N PHE A 170 14.30 -9.10 9.98
CA PHE A 170 15.43 -9.97 10.31
C PHE A 170 16.81 -9.41 9.90
N VAL A 171 16.87 -8.62 8.84
CA VAL A 171 18.14 -7.96 8.43
C VAL A 171 18.56 -6.88 9.43
N ARG A 172 17.59 -6.32 10.20
CA ARG A 172 17.84 -5.28 11.23
C ARG A 172 18.04 -5.86 12.62
N ASP A 173 17.63 -7.10 12.85
CA ASP A 173 17.74 -7.75 14.15
C ASP A 173 19.22 -8.00 14.49
N GLU A 174 19.66 -7.41 15.59
CA GLU A 174 21.07 -7.52 16.05
C GLU A 174 21.26 -8.68 17.04
N THR A 175 20.17 -9.10 17.70
CA THR A 175 20.23 -10.17 18.70
C THR A 175 19.26 -11.31 18.36
N PHE A 176 19.55 -12.51 18.92
CA PHE A 176 18.63 -13.65 18.81
C PHE A 176 17.26 -13.34 19.42
N LYS A 177 17.19 -12.52 20.46
CA LYS A 177 15.94 -12.08 21.08
C LYS A 177 15.11 -11.24 20.12
N ASP A 178 15.73 -10.33 19.36
CA ASP A 178 15.07 -9.51 18.36
C ASP A 178 14.51 -10.38 17.23
N ALA A 179 15.28 -11.34 16.73
CA ALA A 179 14.85 -12.29 15.71
C ALA A 179 13.64 -13.14 16.18
N VAL A 180 13.63 -13.59 17.43
CA VAL A 180 12.46 -14.28 18.02
C VAL A 180 11.26 -13.34 18.13
N GLY A 181 11.47 -12.07 18.49
CA GLY A 181 10.44 -11.02 18.49
C GLY A 181 9.83 -10.84 17.11
N THR A 182 10.66 -10.64 16.10
CA THR A 182 10.26 -10.52 14.70
C THR A 182 9.49 -11.73 14.21
N MET A 183 9.92 -12.96 14.56
CA MET A 183 9.22 -14.17 14.17
C MET A 183 7.81 -14.28 14.78
N LYS A 184 7.65 -13.86 16.02
CA LYS A 184 6.36 -13.89 16.74
C LYS A 184 5.40 -12.80 16.26
N PHE A 185 5.90 -11.60 15.97
CA PHE A 185 5.08 -10.43 15.68
C PHE A 185 4.14 -10.63 14.49
N TYR A 186 4.61 -11.21 13.39
CA TYR A 186 3.86 -11.31 12.15
C TYR A 186 2.94 -12.53 12.10
N PRO A 187 1.60 -12.38 11.94
CA PRO A 187 0.63 -13.49 11.91
C PRO A 187 0.60 -14.21 10.55
N ILE A 188 1.76 -14.52 9.97
CA ILE A 188 1.91 -15.05 8.60
C ILE A 188 1.18 -16.39 8.44
N GLY A 189 1.26 -17.28 9.43
CA GLY A 189 0.59 -18.57 9.38
C GLY A 189 -0.94 -18.46 9.25
N MET A 190 -1.54 -17.52 9.99
CA MET A 190 -2.98 -17.21 9.89
C MET A 190 -3.32 -16.65 8.52
N GLN A 191 -2.56 -15.64 8.07
CA GLN A 191 -2.80 -14.99 6.78
C GLN A 191 -2.69 -15.96 5.62
N ALA A 192 -1.64 -16.79 5.58
CA ALA A 192 -1.48 -17.83 4.56
C ALA A 192 -2.60 -18.89 4.61
N PHE A 193 -3.03 -19.30 5.81
CA PHE A 193 -4.12 -20.26 5.98
C PHE A 193 -5.44 -19.72 5.46
N VAL A 194 -5.74 -18.44 5.74
CA VAL A 194 -6.97 -17.77 5.29
C VAL A 194 -6.91 -17.52 3.78
N ALA A 195 -5.85 -16.88 3.27
CA ALA A 195 -5.71 -16.51 1.86
C ALA A 195 -5.94 -17.70 0.91
N ARG A 196 -5.38 -18.88 1.22
CA ARG A 196 -5.56 -20.11 0.42
C ARG A 196 -7.01 -20.57 0.29
N ARG A 197 -7.89 -20.14 1.20
CA ARG A 197 -9.28 -20.61 1.30
C ARG A 197 -10.30 -19.60 0.76
N LEU A 198 -9.90 -18.35 0.54
CA LEU A 198 -10.77 -17.33 -0.04
C LEU A 198 -11.07 -17.60 -1.53
N ASP A 199 -12.07 -16.95 -2.06
CA ASP A 199 -12.54 -17.16 -3.44
C ASP A 199 -11.57 -16.60 -4.47
N THR A 200 -10.99 -15.43 -4.19
CA THR A 200 -10.00 -14.76 -5.02
C THR A 200 -9.07 -13.90 -4.15
N VAL A 201 -7.81 -13.84 -4.54
CA VAL A 201 -6.79 -12.97 -3.95
C VAL A 201 -6.35 -11.97 -5.00
N PHE A 202 -6.56 -10.69 -4.73
CA PHE A 202 -6.03 -9.60 -5.55
C PHE A 202 -4.62 -9.25 -5.12
N THR A 203 -3.82 -8.79 -6.05
CA THR A 203 -2.50 -8.20 -5.80
C THR A 203 -2.21 -7.11 -6.81
N SER A 204 -1.30 -6.19 -6.47
CA SER A 204 -1.00 -5.01 -7.27
C SER A 204 0.09 -5.21 -8.32
N SER A 205 0.82 -6.33 -8.28
CA SER A 205 1.92 -6.61 -9.21
C SER A 205 2.14 -8.11 -9.42
N GLU A 206 2.74 -8.49 -10.54
CA GLU A 206 3.10 -9.88 -10.80
C GLU A 206 4.17 -10.40 -9.83
N VAL A 207 5.11 -9.51 -9.42
CA VAL A 207 6.13 -9.87 -8.43
C VAL A 207 5.48 -10.21 -7.09
N SER A 208 4.58 -9.36 -6.58
CA SER A 208 3.83 -9.66 -5.36
C SER A 208 2.98 -10.91 -5.52
N GLY A 209 2.39 -11.13 -6.70
CA GLY A 209 1.62 -12.32 -7.02
C GLY A 209 2.45 -13.61 -6.92
N ARG A 210 3.65 -13.63 -7.50
CA ARG A 210 4.56 -14.78 -7.38
C ARG A 210 4.94 -15.06 -5.92
N GLN A 211 5.18 -14.01 -5.13
CA GLN A 211 5.46 -14.15 -3.70
C GLN A 211 4.27 -14.69 -2.92
N ILE A 212 3.05 -14.23 -3.21
CA ILE A 212 1.82 -14.73 -2.58
C ILE A 212 1.62 -16.23 -2.88
N VAL A 213 1.87 -16.65 -4.12
CA VAL A 213 1.83 -18.07 -4.48
C VAL A 213 2.88 -18.86 -3.70
N GLN A 214 4.12 -18.36 -3.66
CA GLN A 214 5.24 -19.03 -3.00
C GLN A 214 5.10 -19.06 -1.48
N ASP A 215 4.81 -17.91 -0.87
CA ASP A 215 4.87 -17.74 0.59
C ASP A 215 3.56 -18.14 1.28
N PHE A 216 2.41 -17.89 0.64
CA PHE A 216 1.10 -18.19 1.18
C PHE A 216 0.49 -19.49 0.62
N GLY A 217 1.02 -20.03 -0.47
CA GLY A 217 0.50 -21.22 -1.13
C GLY A 217 -0.89 -21.01 -1.74
N VAL A 218 -1.19 -19.79 -2.17
CA VAL A 218 -2.41 -19.48 -2.94
C VAL A 218 -2.30 -20.11 -4.31
N ARG A 219 -3.36 -20.75 -4.77
CA ARG A 219 -3.40 -21.34 -6.11
C ARG A 219 -3.41 -20.25 -7.18
N PRO A 220 -2.59 -20.34 -8.25
CA PRO A 220 -2.53 -19.31 -9.29
C PRO A 220 -3.89 -18.95 -9.90
N GLU A 221 -4.80 -19.91 -10.04
CA GLU A 221 -6.13 -19.69 -10.63
C GLU A 221 -7.02 -18.78 -9.78
N ARG A 222 -6.69 -18.62 -8.48
CA ARG A 222 -7.38 -17.71 -7.56
C ARG A 222 -6.74 -16.35 -7.44
N LEU A 223 -5.56 -16.17 -8.04
CA LEU A 223 -4.86 -14.90 -8.04
C LEU A 223 -5.35 -14.02 -9.18
N ARG A 224 -5.57 -12.75 -8.90
CA ARG A 224 -5.86 -11.71 -9.90
C ARG A 224 -4.92 -10.52 -9.68
N ASN A 225 -4.20 -10.16 -10.73
CA ASN A 225 -3.36 -8.97 -10.70
C ASN A 225 -4.21 -7.77 -11.13
N VAL A 226 -4.57 -6.92 -10.16
CA VAL A 226 -5.22 -5.63 -10.39
C VAL A 226 -4.36 -4.57 -9.73
N ARG A 227 -3.74 -3.72 -10.54
CA ARG A 227 -2.78 -2.70 -10.08
C ARG A 227 -3.43 -1.71 -9.12
N ASN A 228 -2.62 -1.03 -8.32
CA ASN A 228 -3.12 0.07 -7.50
C ASN A 228 -3.45 1.27 -8.40
N GLY A 229 -4.48 2.00 -8.00
CA GLY A 229 -4.83 3.26 -8.62
C GLY A 229 -4.05 4.44 -8.03
N LEU A 230 -4.06 5.54 -8.77
CA LEU A 230 -3.56 6.83 -8.33
C LEU A 230 -4.66 7.89 -8.43
N ASP A 231 -4.67 8.86 -7.51
CA ASP A 231 -5.46 10.06 -7.62
C ASP A 231 -4.85 11.01 -8.65
N ILE A 232 -5.33 10.92 -9.88
CA ILE A 232 -4.84 11.68 -11.03
C ILE A 232 -5.31 13.15 -11.04
N GLU A 233 -6.25 13.51 -10.16
CA GLU A 233 -6.69 14.89 -9.96
C GLU A 233 -5.70 15.61 -9.04
N LEU A 234 -5.33 14.97 -7.92
CA LEU A 234 -4.31 15.46 -7.00
C LEU A 234 -2.93 15.48 -7.66
N PHE A 235 -2.48 14.32 -8.14
CA PHE A 235 -1.17 14.19 -8.82
C PHE A 235 -1.30 14.55 -10.30
N SER A 236 -1.17 15.84 -10.58
CA SER A 236 -1.30 16.40 -11.93
C SER A 236 -0.25 17.46 -12.19
N PRO A 237 0.16 17.70 -13.44
CA PRO A 237 1.06 18.80 -13.79
C PRO A 237 0.37 20.14 -13.51
N ASP A 238 1.18 21.14 -13.19
CA ASP A 238 0.76 22.54 -13.14
C ASP A 238 1.74 23.38 -13.98
N PRO A 239 1.31 24.00 -15.09
CA PRO A 239 2.18 24.81 -15.94
C PRO A 239 2.73 26.06 -15.25
N LYS A 240 2.15 26.46 -14.11
CA LYS A 240 2.62 27.60 -13.31
C LYS A 240 3.81 27.24 -12.43
N VAL A 241 4.05 25.95 -12.19
CA VAL A 241 5.18 25.48 -11.40
C VAL A 241 6.38 25.27 -12.33
N ALA A 242 7.43 26.06 -12.13
CA ALA A 242 8.66 25.93 -12.88
C ALA A 242 9.41 24.65 -12.49
N LYS A 243 9.76 23.83 -13.48
CA LYS A 243 10.63 22.67 -13.25
C LYS A 243 12.07 23.13 -13.05
N SER A 244 12.75 22.51 -12.10
CA SER A 244 14.19 22.62 -11.96
C SER A 244 14.90 21.87 -13.09
N ASP A 245 16.09 22.33 -13.47
CA ASP A 245 16.92 21.61 -14.43
C ASP A 245 17.84 20.57 -13.77
N ALA A 246 18.05 20.64 -12.46
CA ALA A 246 19.05 19.84 -11.76
C ALA A 246 18.64 19.34 -10.37
N ASN A 247 17.41 19.63 -9.90
CA ASN A 247 16.96 19.10 -8.62
C ASN A 247 16.38 17.69 -8.77
N LEU A 248 16.94 16.74 -8.06
CA LEU A 248 16.41 15.40 -7.91
C LEU A 248 15.45 15.37 -6.72
N LEU A 249 14.40 14.56 -6.81
CA LEU A 249 13.52 14.28 -5.69
C LEU A 249 13.52 12.79 -5.38
N THR A 250 13.50 12.44 -4.11
CA THR A 250 13.16 11.09 -3.65
C THR A 250 12.23 11.17 -2.46
N VAL A 251 11.31 10.20 -2.35
CA VAL A 251 10.32 10.10 -1.27
C VAL A 251 10.47 8.75 -0.59
N GLY A 252 10.84 8.76 0.67
CA GLY A 252 10.99 7.50 1.41
C GLY A 252 11.83 7.64 2.66
N ARG A 253 11.47 6.85 3.68
CA ARG A 253 12.16 6.85 4.98
C ARG A 253 13.52 6.20 4.88
N SER A 254 14.56 6.89 5.31
CA SER A 254 15.94 6.38 5.37
C SER A 254 16.12 5.23 6.36
N THR A 255 15.25 5.16 7.38
CA THR A 255 15.21 4.07 8.35
C THR A 255 14.71 2.75 7.77
N ASP A 256 14.08 2.77 6.57
CA ASP A 256 13.70 1.56 5.84
C ASP A 256 14.81 1.19 4.83
N PRO A 257 15.55 0.10 5.07
CA PRO A 257 16.64 -0.31 4.18
C PRO A 257 16.16 -0.68 2.77
N ASN A 258 14.85 -1.01 2.60
CA ASN A 258 14.28 -1.30 1.30
C ASN A 258 14.19 -0.04 0.41
N LYS A 259 14.26 1.15 0.97
CA LYS A 259 14.21 2.40 0.20
C LYS A 259 15.52 2.79 -0.47
N GLY A 260 16.64 2.15 -0.13
CA GLY A 260 17.92 2.31 -0.84
C GLY A 260 18.55 3.70 -0.79
N ILE A 261 18.16 4.55 0.18
CA ILE A 261 18.57 5.97 0.26
C ILE A 261 20.09 6.11 0.33
N ARG A 262 20.78 5.24 1.06
CA ARG A 262 22.27 5.30 1.13
C ARG A 262 22.93 5.12 -0.24
N THR A 263 22.38 4.27 -1.10
CA THR A 263 22.86 4.09 -2.48
C THR A 263 22.64 5.35 -3.30
N LEU A 264 21.50 6.03 -3.14
CA LEU A 264 21.21 7.30 -3.81
C LEU A 264 22.20 8.40 -3.37
N ILE A 265 22.48 8.53 -2.06
CA ILE A 265 23.46 9.51 -1.57
C ILE A 265 24.83 9.29 -2.21
N ARG A 266 25.27 8.03 -2.33
CA ARG A 266 26.52 7.69 -3.04
C ARG A 266 26.46 8.01 -4.53
N SER A 267 25.31 7.87 -5.16
CA SER A 267 25.14 8.23 -6.57
C SER A 267 25.19 9.76 -6.80
N LEU A 268 24.72 10.57 -5.83
CA LEU A 268 24.78 12.02 -5.89
C LEU A 268 26.24 12.52 -5.97
N ALA A 269 27.17 11.86 -5.27
CA ALA A 269 28.61 12.19 -5.35
C ALA A 269 29.22 11.96 -6.73
N LYS A 270 28.56 11.19 -7.60
CA LYS A 270 29.02 10.90 -8.97
C LYS A 270 28.38 11.81 -10.02
N LEU A 271 27.49 12.71 -9.61
CA LEU A 271 26.79 13.67 -10.47
C LEU A 271 27.49 15.05 -10.40
N PRO A 272 27.34 15.90 -11.44
CA PRO A 272 27.86 17.26 -11.43
C PRO A 272 27.48 18.04 -10.17
N GLU A 273 28.33 18.97 -9.73
CA GLU A 273 28.17 19.68 -8.45
C GLU A 273 26.87 20.50 -8.35
N HIS A 274 26.36 20.99 -9.46
CA HIS A 274 25.12 21.78 -9.50
C HIS A 274 23.86 20.92 -9.31
N VAL A 275 23.96 19.59 -9.38
CA VAL A 275 22.82 18.66 -9.15
C VAL A 275 22.56 18.56 -7.66
N THR A 276 21.33 18.83 -7.24
CA THR A 276 20.89 18.79 -5.85
C THR A 276 19.89 17.65 -5.64
N LEU A 277 19.72 17.24 -4.38
CA LEU A 277 18.75 16.22 -3.98
C LEU A 277 17.83 16.75 -2.89
N THR A 278 16.54 16.74 -3.15
CA THR A 278 15.50 16.89 -2.12
C THR A 278 15.03 15.51 -1.70
N LEU A 279 15.07 15.23 -0.40
CA LEU A 279 14.58 13.97 0.20
C LEU A 279 13.42 14.30 1.13
N VAL A 280 12.26 13.72 0.86
CA VAL A 280 11.10 13.75 1.75
C VAL A 280 11.26 12.63 2.78
N ASP A 281 11.83 12.99 3.92
CA ASP A 281 12.11 12.13 5.08
C ASP A 281 12.22 13.01 6.33
N ASP A 282 12.36 12.41 7.50
CA ASP A 282 12.63 13.13 8.74
C ASP A 282 13.84 14.08 8.60
N ASP A 283 13.69 15.34 9.02
CA ASP A 283 14.71 16.39 8.90
C ASP A 283 15.47 16.65 10.21
N SER A 284 15.31 15.77 11.21
CA SER A 284 16.01 15.89 12.49
C SER A 284 17.54 15.98 12.30
N PRO A 285 18.24 16.70 13.20
CA PRO A 285 19.70 16.88 13.09
C PRO A 285 20.50 15.57 13.10
N ASP A 286 19.96 14.54 13.75
CA ASP A 286 20.54 13.20 13.92
C ASP A 286 20.07 12.19 12.86
N ASN A 287 19.34 12.64 11.83
CA ASN A 287 19.02 11.75 10.73
C ASN A 287 20.29 11.23 10.04
N GLN A 288 20.44 9.91 10.01
CA GLN A 288 21.61 9.19 9.47
C GLN A 288 21.98 9.57 8.02
N VAL A 289 21.05 10.10 7.24
CA VAL A 289 21.29 10.56 5.86
C VAL A 289 22.30 11.69 5.83
N ARG A 290 22.33 12.54 6.86
CA ARG A 290 23.31 13.64 6.98
C ARG A 290 24.73 13.11 7.12
N ASP A 291 24.90 12.02 7.87
CA ASP A 291 26.21 11.37 8.05
C ASP A 291 26.66 10.70 6.75
N TRP A 292 25.76 9.97 6.08
CA TRP A 292 26.08 9.39 4.76
C TRP A 292 26.46 10.47 3.73
N ALA A 293 25.79 11.63 3.77
CA ALA A 293 26.09 12.74 2.87
C ALA A 293 27.46 13.41 3.19
N ARG A 294 27.84 13.49 4.49
CA ARG A 294 29.19 13.94 4.90
C ARG A 294 30.28 12.97 4.45
N GLU A 295 30.07 11.66 4.64
CA GLU A 295 31.02 10.62 4.22
C GLU A 295 31.44 10.76 2.76
N VAL A 296 30.53 11.18 1.88
CA VAL A 296 30.78 11.30 0.44
C VAL A 296 30.85 12.75 -0.07
N GLY A 297 30.88 13.74 0.83
CA GLY A 297 31.11 15.16 0.50
C GLY A 297 29.94 15.89 -0.19
N VAL A 298 28.69 15.40 -0.02
CA VAL A 298 27.53 15.99 -0.72
C VAL A 298 26.49 16.64 0.21
N LEU A 299 26.84 16.87 1.48
CA LEU A 299 25.90 17.44 2.45
C LEU A 299 25.31 18.79 2.00
N GLY A 300 26.12 19.65 1.38
CA GLY A 300 25.67 20.95 0.86
C GLY A 300 24.72 20.88 -0.35
N ARG A 301 24.55 19.68 -0.93
CA ARG A 301 23.66 19.41 -2.08
C ARG A 301 22.40 18.67 -1.67
N LEU A 302 22.23 18.36 -0.37
CA LEU A 302 21.10 17.61 0.19
C LEU A 302 20.16 18.56 0.94
N ARG A 303 18.87 18.48 0.64
CA ARG A 303 17.77 19.09 1.39
C ARG A 303 16.87 18.00 1.95
N LEU A 304 16.73 17.93 3.26
CA LEU A 304 15.68 17.17 3.95
C LEU A 304 14.48 18.08 4.19
N THR A 305 13.26 17.60 3.94
CA THR A 305 12.06 18.45 4.04
C THR A 305 11.28 18.25 5.33
N GLY A 306 11.59 17.20 6.07
CA GLY A 306 10.65 16.72 7.08
C GLY A 306 9.44 16.03 6.43
N ARG A 307 8.45 15.77 7.26
CA ARG A 307 7.15 15.28 6.80
C ARG A 307 6.40 16.42 6.10
N VAL A 308 5.90 16.19 4.92
CA VAL A 308 5.16 17.16 4.12
C VAL A 308 3.70 16.74 3.93
N GLU A 309 2.81 17.71 3.80
CA GLU A 309 1.42 17.48 3.42
C GLU A 309 1.30 17.20 1.91
N SER A 310 0.14 16.68 1.50
CA SER A 310 -0.07 16.22 0.12
C SER A 310 0.16 17.30 -0.94
N ASP A 311 -0.28 18.51 -0.68
CA ASP A 311 -0.11 19.63 -1.64
C ASP A 311 1.36 20.00 -1.84
N GLU A 312 2.14 20.02 -0.76
CA GLU A 312 3.57 20.26 -0.82
C GLU A 312 4.30 19.09 -1.52
N LEU A 313 3.90 17.85 -1.25
CA LEU A 313 4.45 16.68 -1.93
C LEU A 313 4.22 16.76 -3.45
N VAL A 314 3.00 17.11 -3.87
CA VAL A 314 2.66 17.32 -5.29
C VAL A 314 3.50 18.44 -5.90
N ARG A 315 3.69 19.56 -5.16
CA ARG A 315 4.55 20.66 -5.61
C ARG A 315 5.98 20.19 -5.83
N LEU A 316 6.56 19.43 -4.90
CA LEU A 316 7.90 18.87 -5.03
C LEU A 316 8.03 17.94 -6.24
N TYR A 317 7.03 17.09 -6.51
CA TYR A 317 7.02 16.28 -7.74
C TYR A 317 7.00 17.12 -9.00
N ARG A 318 6.22 18.21 -9.03
CA ARG A 318 6.14 19.12 -10.17
C ARG A 318 7.44 19.88 -10.42
N GLU A 319 8.12 20.30 -9.35
CA GLU A 319 9.38 21.07 -9.42
C GLU A 319 10.60 20.22 -9.81
N ALA A 320 10.61 18.95 -9.47
CA ALA A 320 11.77 18.10 -9.71
C ALA A 320 12.09 17.93 -11.20
N ALA A 321 13.38 17.94 -11.53
CA ALA A 321 13.86 17.55 -12.86
C ALA A 321 13.67 16.06 -13.12
N VAL A 322 13.99 15.25 -12.10
CA VAL A 322 13.91 13.79 -12.12
C VAL A 322 13.55 13.29 -10.72
N VAL A 323 12.65 12.33 -10.64
CA VAL A 323 12.42 11.60 -9.39
C VAL A 323 13.23 10.31 -9.39
N VAL A 324 13.94 10.04 -8.29
CA VAL A 324 14.73 8.83 -8.15
C VAL A 324 14.07 7.92 -7.13
N VAL A 325 13.81 6.66 -7.52
CA VAL A 325 13.27 5.62 -6.64
C VAL A 325 14.29 4.50 -6.52
N PRO A 326 15.25 4.60 -5.57
CA PRO A 326 16.43 3.74 -5.50
C PRO A 326 16.17 2.44 -4.71
N SER A 327 14.92 2.03 -4.60
CA SER A 327 14.46 0.96 -3.73
C SER A 327 15.13 -0.39 -4.03
N ARG A 328 15.31 -1.19 -2.98
CA ARG A 328 15.70 -2.61 -3.05
C ARG A 328 14.51 -3.53 -3.24
N TYR A 329 13.36 -3.09 -2.76
CA TYR A 329 12.08 -3.75 -2.93
C TYR A 329 10.94 -2.73 -2.96
N GLU A 330 10.00 -2.92 -3.89
CA GLU A 330 8.73 -2.20 -3.95
C GLU A 330 7.60 -3.16 -4.33
N GLY A 331 6.51 -3.12 -3.56
CA GLY A 331 5.31 -3.89 -3.87
C GLY A 331 4.54 -3.34 -5.06
N PHE A 332 4.60 -2.02 -5.28
CA PHE A 332 4.02 -1.34 -6.43
C PHE A 332 4.86 -0.15 -6.91
N GLY A 333 5.31 0.73 -6.01
CA GLY A 333 6.14 1.90 -6.36
C GLY A 333 5.31 3.16 -6.59
N LEU A 334 4.38 3.48 -5.68
CA LEU A 334 3.57 4.70 -5.75
C LEU A 334 4.38 5.97 -6.04
N PRO A 335 5.55 6.22 -5.39
CA PRO A 335 6.33 7.43 -5.71
C PRO A 335 6.72 7.58 -7.18
N ALA A 336 6.97 6.47 -7.89
CA ALA A 336 7.25 6.51 -9.31
C ALA A 336 5.99 6.89 -10.12
N VAL A 337 4.84 6.33 -9.76
CA VAL A 337 3.56 6.62 -10.43
C VAL A 337 3.12 8.06 -10.18
N GLU A 338 3.25 8.54 -8.93
CA GLU A 338 2.97 9.92 -8.51
C GLU A 338 3.81 10.94 -9.30
N ALA A 339 5.11 10.68 -9.41
CA ALA A 339 6.03 11.50 -10.20
C ALA A 339 5.61 11.60 -11.67
N MET A 340 5.36 10.44 -12.31
CA MET A 340 4.93 10.40 -13.71
C MET A 340 3.57 11.08 -13.91
N ALA A 341 2.65 10.93 -12.97
CA ALA A 341 1.37 11.61 -12.97
C ALA A 341 1.53 13.14 -12.91
N CYS A 342 2.51 13.65 -12.17
CA CYS A 342 2.87 15.07 -12.13
C CYS A 342 3.69 15.53 -13.35
N GLY A 343 3.92 14.67 -14.33
CA GLY A 343 4.72 14.99 -15.52
C GLY A 343 6.22 15.09 -15.21
N THR A 344 6.73 14.26 -14.30
CA THR A 344 8.15 14.21 -13.94
C THR A 344 8.69 12.81 -14.21
N PRO A 345 9.74 12.66 -15.02
CA PRO A 345 10.31 11.37 -15.38
C PRO A 345 11.04 10.74 -14.18
N VAL A 346 11.21 9.43 -14.22
CA VAL A 346 11.70 8.65 -13.10
C VAL A 346 12.98 7.91 -13.45
N VAL A 347 13.94 7.86 -12.53
CA VAL A 347 14.97 6.83 -12.49
C VAL A 347 14.63 5.88 -11.35
N ALA A 348 14.35 4.63 -11.68
CA ALA A 348 14.01 3.62 -10.68
C ALA A 348 14.92 2.40 -10.79
N THR A 349 15.18 1.76 -9.67
CA THR A 349 15.95 0.51 -9.65
C THR A 349 15.10 -0.68 -10.13
N ARG A 350 15.75 -1.74 -10.63
CA ARG A 350 15.09 -3.01 -10.97
C ARG A 350 14.69 -3.76 -9.71
N ALA A 351 13.73 -3.21 -8.97
CA ALA A 351 13.31 -3.70 -7.67
C ALA A 351 11.80 -3.93 -7.61
N GLY A 352 11.41 -5.18 -7.39
CA GLY A 352 9.99 -5.53 -7.23
C GLY A 352 9.15 -5.09 -8.44
N ALA A 353 8.05 -4.42 -8.17
CA ALA A 353 7.10 -3.96 -9.18
C ALA A 353 7.59 -2.73 -9.99
N LEU A 354 8.68 -2.05 -9.61
CA LEU A 354 9.17 -0.88 -10.37
C LEU A 354 9.49 -1.21 -11.82
N THR A 355 10.05 -2.40 -12.08
CA THR A 355 10.31 -2.87 -13.45
C THR A 355 9.01 -2.99 -14.25
N GLU A 356 7.95 -3.53 -13.64
CA GLU A 356 6.64 -3.68 -14.28
C GLU A 356 6.00 -2.29 -14.55
N VAL A 357 6.08 -1.39 -13.56
CA VAL A 357 5.53 -0.04 -13.65
C VAL A 357 6.22 0.76 -14.75
N LEU A 358 7.56 0.78 -14.80
CA LEU A 358 8.29 1.52 -15.83
C LEU A 358 8.11 0.90 -17.23
N SER A 359 8.04 -0.43 -17.34
CA SER A 359 7.74 -1.09 -18.61
C SER A 359 6.33 -0.76 -19.13
N LEU A 360 5.35 -0.58 -18.22
CA LEU A 360 3.99 -0.22 -18.57
C LEU A 360 3.87 1.23 -18.99
N THR A 361 4.55 2.12 -18.22
CA THR A 361 4.36 3.58 -18.37
C THR A 361 5.35 4.22 -19.33
N GLU A 362 6.50 3.60 -19.56
CA GLU A 362 7.61 4.14 -20.35
C GLU A 362 8.04 5.56 -19.90
N GLY A 363 7.75 5.90 -18.64
CA GLY A 363 7.97 7.23 -18.07
C GLY A 363 9.32 7.40 -17.36
N GLY A 364 10.29 6.54 -17.62
CA GLY A 364 11.58 6.65 -16.94
C GLY A 364 12.63 5.61 -17.34
N VAL A 365 13.74 5.62 -16.64
CA VAL A 365 14.92 4.78 -16.89
C VAL A 365 15.10 3.79 -15.72
N LEU A 366 15.40 2.54 -16.04
CA LEU A 366 15.74 1.52 -15.05
C LEU A 366 17.24 1.53 -14.77
N ALA A 367 17.60 1.55 -13.48
CA ALA A 367 18.95 1.40 -12.97
C ALA A 367 19.12 0.06 -12.25
N GLU A 368 20.33 -0.42 -12.11
CA GLU A 368 20.62 -1.62 -11.35
C GLU A 368 20.50 -1.35 -9.85
N ARG A 369 20.01 -2.35 -9.12
CA ARG A 369 19.81 -2.27 -7.68
C ARG A 369 21.17 -2.26 -6.96
N ASP A 370 21.26 -1.44 -5.91
CA ASP A 370 22.46 -1.28 -5.09
C ASP A 370 23.73 -0.78 -5.86
N ASP A 371 23.54 -0.23 -7.06
CA ASP A 371 24.60 0.29 -7.92
C ASP A 371 24.50 1.83 -8.06
N PRO A 372 25.32 2.62 -7.31
CA PRO A 372 25.34 4.06 -7.40
C PRO A 372 25.73 4.59 -8.79
N ASP A 373 26.58 3.87 -9.52
CA ASP A 373 27.01 4.26 -10.87
C ASP A 373 25.87 4.10 -11.87
N SER A 374 25.09 3.03 -11.77
CA SER A 374 23.92 2.81 -12.60
C SER A 374 22.85 3.88 -12.38
N ILE A 375 22.56 4.25 -11.11
CA ILE A 375 21.64 5.33 -10.79
C ILE A 375 22.15 6.66 -11.37
N ALA A 376 23.44 7.00 -11.16
CA ALA A 376 24.06 8.22 -11.67
C ALA A 376 24.01 8.29 -13.21
N ARG A 377 24.23 7.18 -13.92
CA ARG A 377 24.08 7.11 -15.38
C ARG A 377 22.66 7.40 -15.81
N GLY A 378 21.67 6.77 -15.17
CA GLY A 378 20.25 7.01 -15.48
C GLY A 378 19.85 8.48 -15.28
N VAL A 379 20.31 9.10 -14.19
CA VAL A 379 20.08 10.52 -13.92
C VAL A 379 20.74 11.41 -14.98
N ARG A 380 22.02 11.18 -15.30
CA ARG A 380 22.73 11.94 -16.36
C ARG A 380 22.01 11.86 -17.69
N THR A 381 21.60 10.67 -18.12
CA THR A 381 20.85 10.47 -19.37
C THR A 381 19.63 11.39 -19.47
N LEU A 382 18.89 11.57 -18.37
CA LEU A 382 17.71 12.45 -18.34
C LEU A 382 18.07 13.93 -18.21
N LEU A 383 19.14 14.29 -17.48
CA LEU A 383 19.53 15.69 -17.31
C LEU A 383 20.20 16.27 -18.56
N GLU A 384 21.01 15.48 -19.26
CA GLU A 384 21.75 15.89 -20.44
C GLU A 384 20.89 15.93 -21.72
N ASN A 385 19.77 15.16 -21.75
CA ASN A 385 18.86 15.12 -22.89
C ASN A 385 17.47 15.64 -22.50
N THR A 386 17.29 16.95 -22.61
CA THR A 386 16.03 17.64 -22.24
C THR A 386 14.84 17.20 -23.09
N GLU A 387 15.04 16.87 -24.36
CA GLU A 387 14.00 16.40 -25.27
C GLU A 387 13.52 15.00 -24.86
N ALA A 388 14.43 14.06 -24.66
CA ALA A 388 14.11 12.71 -24.18
C ALA A 388 13.44 12.78 -22.80
N ARG A 389 13.92 13.66 -21.89
CA ARG A 389 13.32 13.91 -20.59
C ARG A 389 11.87 14.36 -20.71
N ALA A 390 11.58 15.34 -21.57
CA ALA A 390 10.23 15.85 -21.80
C ALA A 390 9.31 14.80 -22.43
N MET A 391 9.82 14.02 -23.38
CA MET A 391 9.07 12.94 -24.02
C MET A 391 8.70 11.84 -23.04
N MET A 392 9.64 11.40 -22.19
CA MET A 392 9.37 10.42 -21.14
C MET A 392 8.36 10.93 -20.11
N ALA A 393 8.48 12.20 -19.70
CA ALA A 393 7.54 12.83 -18.79
C ALA A 393 6.10 12.82 -19.34
N LYS A 394 5.93 13.22 -20.61
CA LYS A 394 4.64 13.20 -21.30
C LYS A 394 4.08 11.80 -21.41
N ARG A 395 4.88 10.85 -21.90
CA ARG A 395 4.46 9.47 -22.11
C ARG A 395 4.11 8.76 -20.80
N GLY A 396 4.93 8.97 -19.74
CA GLY A 396 4.67 8.47 -18.42
C GLY A 396 3.32 8.92 -17.88
N ARG A 397 3.00 10.21 -18.01
CA ARG A 397 1.70 10.73 -17.62
C ARG A 397 0.54 10.12 -18.40
N GLU A 398 0.62 10.10 -19.73
CA GLU A 398 -0.43 9.55 -20.58
C GLU A 398 -0.74 8.09 -20.19
N ARG A 399 0.29 7.28 -20.02
CA ARG A 399 0.15 5.87 -19.62
C ARG A 399 -0.40 5.68 -18.21
N VAL A 400 0.00 6.53 -17.26
CA VAL A 400 -0.59 6.49 -15.90
C VAL A 400 -2.09 6.78 -15.94
N LEU A 401 -2.53 7.79 -16.69
CA LEU A 401 -3.94 8.12 -16.85
C LEU A 401 -4.74 6.96 -17.46
N GLU A 402 -4.18 6.31 -18.49
CA GLU A 402 -4.81 5.21 -19.21
C GLU A 402 -4.92 3.93 -18.38
N THR A 403 -3.95 3.65 -17.49
CA THR A 403 -3.78 2.31 -16.93
C THR A 403 -3.85 2.24 -15.41
N LEU A 404 -3.53 3.33 -14.69
CA LEU A 404 -3.37 3.37 -13.24
C LEU A 404 -4.29 4.36 -12.54
N SER A 405 -5.32 4.88 -13.22
CA SER A 405 -6.34 5.72 -12.58
C SER A 405 -7.32 4.88 -11.77
N TRP A 406 -7.82 5.41 -10.65
CA TRP A 406 -8.79 4.70 -9.81
C TRP A 406 -10.04 4.23 -10.55
N PRO A 407 -10.65 5.00 -11.48
CA PRO A 407 -11.78 4.48 -12.27
C PRO A 407 -11.44 3.21 -13.07
N ARG A 408 -10.23 3.12 -13.63
CA ARG A 408 -9.77 1.91 -14.35
C ARG A 408 -9.57 0.72 -13.42
N VAL A 409 -8.95 0.96 -12.27
CA VAL A 409 -8.74 -0.07 -11.24
C VAL A 409 -10.07 -0.58 -10.70
N ALA A 410 -11.02 0.32 -10.44
CA ALA A 410 -12.35 -0.05 -9.96
C ALA A 410 -13.12 -0.88 -11.00
N ALA A 411 -13.09 -0.49 -12.27
CA ALA A 411 -13.72 -1.26 -13.35
C ALA A 411 -13.14 -2.67 -13.42
N ALA A 412 -11.81 -2.81 -13.45
CA ALA A 412 -11.16 -4.13 -13.47
C ALA A 412 -11.48 -4.97 -12.21
N THR A 413 -11.63 -4.32 -11.05
CA THR A 413 -12.01 -5.00 -9.81
C THR A 413 -13.47 -5.44 -9.85
N ALA A 414 -14.38 -4.61 -10.39
CA ALA A 414 -15.81 -4.93 -10.54
C ALA A 414 -16.04 -6.12 -11.47
N ASP A 415 -15.29 -6.22 -12.57
CA ASP A 415 -15.31 -7.39 -13.47
C ASP A 415 -15.00 -8.68 -12.72
N VAL A 416 -13.96 -8.67 -11.88
CA VAL A 416 -13.60 -9.84 -11.06
C VAL A 416 -14.65 -10.12 -9.99
N TYR A 417 -15.27 -9.10 -9.38
CA TYR A 417 -16.37 -9.32 -8.45
C TYR A 417 -17.53 -10.02 -9.12
N GLN A 418 -17.92 -9.59 -10.32
CA GLN A 418 -19.01 -10.22 -11.06
C GLN A 418 -18.69 -11.69 -11.37
N GLU A 419 -17.46 -11.98 -11.83
CA GLU A 419 -16.97 -13.36 -12.07
C GLU A 419 -17.10 -14.23 -10.80
N VAL A 420 -16.66 -13.69 -9.65
CA VAL A 420 -16.70 -14.43 -8.37
C VAL A 420 -18.11 -14.66 -7.90
N VAL A 421 -18.99 -13.66 -8.00
CA VAL A 421 -20.41 -13.77 -7.61
C VAL A 421 -21.14 -14.80 -8.47
N ASP A 422 -20.95 -14.78 -9.78
CA ASP A 422 -21.62 -15.69 -10.72
C ASP A 422 -21.14 -17.13 -10.53
N ARG A 423 -19.84 -17.34 -10.32
CA ARG A 423 -19.27 -18.65 -9.99
C ARG A 423 -19.86 -19.22 -8.70
N ASN A 424 -20.02 -18.41 -7.65
CA ASN A 424 -20.59 -18.86 -6.39
C ASN A 424 -22.10 -19.18 -6.52
N ARG A 425 -22.86 -18.39 -7.28
CA ARG A 425 -24.26 -18.67 -7.56
C ARG A 425 -24.46 -19.96 -8.37
N GLY A 426 -23.62 -20.19 -9.37
CA GLY A 426 -23.64 -21.42 -10.15
C GLY A 426 -23.33 -22.66 -9.31
N ALA A 427 -22.37 -22.55 -8.38
CA ALA A 427 -22.04 -23.62 -7.45
C ALA A 427 -23.19 -23.95 -6.44
N ARG A 428 -23.94 -22.92 -6.00
CA ARG A 428 -25.11 -23.14 -5.12
C ARG A 428 -26.27 -23.83 -5.86
N ARG A 429 -26.58 -23.40 -7.10
CA ARG A 429 -27.65 -24.03 -7.90
C ARG A 429 -27.39 -25.51 -8.21
N ARG A 430 -26.12 -25.96 -8.22
CA ARG A 430 -25.75 -27.37 -8.44
C ARG A 430 -25.82 -28.23 -7.18
N ARG A 431 -25.95 -27.62 -5.98
CA ARG A 431 -26.04 -28.31 -4.68
C ARG A 431 -27.46 -28.47 -4.17
N VAL A 432 -28.42 -27.78 -4.78
CA VAL A 432 -29.87 -27.92 -4.59
C VAL A 432 -30.43 -28.80 -5.70
#